data_4073baba71d85b6ca1ee02f0e735c673
#
_entry.id   4073baba71d85b6ca1ee02f0e735c673
#
_cell.length_a   1.000
_cell.length_b   1.000
_cell.length_c   1.000
_cell.angle_alpha   90.00
_cell.angle_beta   90.00
_cell.angle_gamma   90.00
#
_symmetry.space_group_name_H-M   'P 1'
#
loop_
_entity.id
_entity.type
_entity.pdbx_description
1 polymer ?
#
loop_
_entity_poly.entity_id
_entity_poly.type
_entity_poly.pdbx_seq_one_letter_code
_entity_poly.pdbx_strand_id
1 'polypeptide(L)'
;MAENSSRGRQQRKSDRVSSNDSDDDRTKDPDYELRLSRRHSNRNTPPIRDANQEPVAQHTASEAPAVPNVRRKRDRSASENRDDETTGEAWRGRFRGNSSKPSSLKPATILSWLIDSQTVEENGEVMVISAMDGNIIKKGKIKREGILCCCCTKTLTPQQFHAHAGGTSSSDDQNPNYDRILISGSRKSMLSCMDEALRHPSERHNRETNFISAEDTHDSGCILCAIGGDLLCCDSCTSTYHQACMDITEVPEGSWYCPYCICKFCGEMDDDWMNKCHQCGRKYHLKCCQGLEEREFDLNMVSHALYCDQNCIEVSVKLEKTLVGAKNELEEGYSWTLLRQLDHQHGVYIDKDYQRIICDSKLAVAWRLMEDSFGQVFDSYTKINVIKNVIYNCSSNFNRIDFKGFYTAVLETNGEIVCVAALRIHDKKIVEMPFIAAHFAHRRKGMCRKLMIAIESTLCYLNIEKLIIPSTPEKTESWKKKYGFGVLDDETKKQLINYNTLMFHDAVRLQKILLP
;
A
#
# COMPACT_ATOMS: atom_id res chain seq x y z
N MET A 1 22.76 67.59 23.36
CA MET A 1 24.12 67.17 23.65
C MET A 1 24.25 65.86 22.89
N ALA A 2 24.69 65.82 21.65
CA ALA A 2 26.05 65.86 21.13
C ALA A 2 26.88 64.74 21.75
N GLU A 3 27.42 63.78 21.09
CA GLU A 3 28.36 63.69 19.94
C GLU A 3 28.43 62.25 19.46
N ASN A 4 28.37 61.92 18.19
CA ASN A 4 29.43 61.88 17.17
C ASN A 4 30.59 60.97 17.45
N SER A 5 30.81 59.97 16.61
CA SER A 5 32.03 59.65 15.87
C SER A 5 31.94 58.25 15.25
N SER A 6 31.85 58.06 14.02
CA SER A 6 32.68 58.06 12.81
C SER A 6 33.61 56.84 12.63
N ARG A 7 33.42 56.20 11.44
CA ARG A 7 34.38 55.55 10.53
C ARG A 7 34.93 54.14 10.77
N GLY A 8 34.73 53.33 9.76
CA GLY A 8 35.52 52.10 9.51
C GLY A 8 35.06 51.35 8.26
N ARG A 9 35.31 51.90 7.09
CA ARG A 9 35.11 51.28 5.78
C ARG A 9 36.27 50.34 5.51
N GLN A 10 36.03 49.04 5.38
CA GLN A 10 36.95 48.15 4.70
C GLN A 10 36.22 47.31 3.64
N GLN A 11 36.58 47.63 2.40
CA GLN A 11 36.33 46.82 1.20
C GLN A 11 37.07 45.50 1.33
N ARG A 12 36.39 44.38 1.10
CA ARG A 12 37.05 43.15 0.63
C ARG A 12 36.34 42.64 -0.62
N LYS A 13 37.20 42.38 -1.57
CA LYS A 13 37.02 41.97 -2.95
C LYS A 13 36.09 40.79 -3.13
N SER A 14 35.29 40.87 -4.18
CA SER A 14 34.61 39.82 -4.88
C SER A 14 35.58 38.80 -5.47
N ASP A 15 35.50 37.55 -5.06
CA ASP A 15 35.95 36.45 -5.88
C ASP A 15 34.72 35.71 -6.40
N ARG A 16 34.45 35.94 -7.68
CA ARG A 16 33.55 35.11 -8.48
C ARG A 16 34.22 33.77 -8.68
N VAL A 17 33.65 32.74 -8.09
CA VAL A 17 33.85 31.36 -8.56
C VAL A 17 32.54 30.97 -9.25
N SER A 18 32.60 30.94 -10.56
CA SER A 18 31.63 30.32 -11.44
C SER A 18 31.82 28.82 -11.33
N SER A 19 30.91 28.14 -10.69
CA SER A 19 30.74 26.68 -10.87
C SER A 19 29.49 26.45 -11.72
N ASN A 20 29.73 26.24 -13.01
CA ASN A 20 28.81 25.56 -13.89
C ASN A 20 28.77 24.11 -13.50
N ASP A 21 27.79 23.71 -12.71
CA ASP A 21 27.39 22.31 -12.57
C ASP A 21 26.00 22.17 -13.22
N SER A 22 26.02 22.08 -14.54
CA SER A 22 24.94 21.48 -15.33
C SER A 22 25.21 19.97 -15.45
N ASP A 23 25.02 19.24 -14.36
CA ASP A 23 24.96 17.79 -14.43
C ASP A 23 23.60 17.41 -15.04
N ASP A 24 23.70 17.01 -16.32
CA ASP A 24 22.62 16.42 -17.10
C ASP A 24 22.26 15.03 -16.50
N ASP A 25 21.35 15.04 -15.53
CA ASP A 25 20.88 13.84 -14.80
C ASP A 25 20.01 12.90 -15.65
N ARG A 26 20.04 13.05 -16.99
CA ARG A 26 19.27 12.24 -17.95
C ARG A 26 19.77 10.82 -18.13
N THR A 27 20.99 10.51 -17.68
CA THR A 27 21.62 9.19 -17.87
C THR A 27 21.51 8.26 -16.68
N LYS A 28 20.87 8.67 -15.57
CA LYS A 28 20.86 7.90 -14.31
C LYS A 28 19.50 7.33 -13.92
N ASP A 29 18.56 7.22 -14.85
CA ASP A 29 17.28 6.56 -14.55
C ASP A 29 17.36 5.07 -14.87
N PRO A 30 17.15 4.18 -13.90
CA PRO A 30 17.17 2.72 -14.11
C PRO A 30 16.17 2.24 -15.18
N ASP A 31 15.09 2.98 -15.41
CA ASP A 31 14.09 2.61 -16.43
C ASP A 31 14.58 2.93 -17.86
N TYR A 32 15.64 3.72 -18.03
CA TYR A 32 16.22 4.06 -19.34
C TYR A 32 17.24 3.02 -19.80
N GLU A 33 18.09 2.49 -18.94
CA GLU A 33 19.09 1.47 -19.28
C GLU A 33 18.47 0.11 -19.66
N LEU A 34 17.30 -0.23 -19.12
CA LEU A 34 16.55 -1.43 -19.50
C LEU A 34 16.07 -1.42 -20.97
N ARG A 35 16.09 -0.27 -21.65
CA ARG A 35 15.71 -0.16 -23.07
C ARG A 35 16.88 -0.38 -24.04
N LEU A 36 18.12 -0.23 -23.60
CA LEU A 36 19.31 -0.28 -24.46
C LEU A 36 20.05 -1.62 -24.47
N SER A 37 19.94 -2.45 -23.43
CA SER A 37 20.71 -3.70 -23.32
C SER A 37 20.15 -4.91 -24.12
N ARG A 38 19.12 -4.71 -24.94
CA ARG A 38 18.42 -5.81 -25.68
C ARG A 38 18.81 -5.96 -27.14
N ARG A 39 19.93 -5.41 -27.61
CA ARG A 39 20.31 -5.55 -29.05
C ARG A 39 21.41 -6.54 -29.36
N HIS A 40 22.07 -7.17 -28.43
CA HIS A 40 23.11 -8.15 -28.73
C HIS A 40 23.09 -9.33 -27.77
N SER A 41 22.48 -10.42 -28.15
CA SER A 41 22.99 -11.76 -27.88
C SER A 41 22.02 -12.81 -28.45
N ASN A 42 22.29 -13.18 -29.68
CA ASN A 42 21.85 -14.43 -30.26
C ASN A 42 23.09 -15.11 -30.83
N ARG A 43 23.49 -16.26 -30.29
CA ARG A 43 24.20 -17.33 -31.00
C ARG A 43 24.30 -18.60 -30.15
N ASN A 44 23.89 -19.66 -30.84
CA ASN A 44 23.79 -21.09 -30.53
C ASN A 44 25.04 -21.76 -30.00
N THR A 45 24.87 -22.83 -29.21
CA THR A 45 25.45 -24.16 -29.50
C THR A 45 24.86 -25.26 -28.60
N PRO A 46 24.75 -26.53 -29.11
CA PRO A 46 23.92 -27.58 -28.49
C PRO A 46 24.72 -28.66 -27.72
N PRO A 47 24.08 -29.76 -27.23
CA PRO A 47 24.47 -30.51 -26.04
C PRO A 47 25.29 -31.79 -26.31
N ILE A 48 25.95 -32.30 -25.27
CA ILE A 48 26.57 -33.63 -25.27
C ILE A 48 25.85 -34.53 -24.25
N ARG A 49 25.44 -35.71 -24.75
CA ARG A 49 24.90 -36.85 -23.99
C ARG A 49 26.07 -37.65 -23.42
N ASP A 50 25.87 -38.30 -22.25
CA ASP A 50 26.25 -39.69 -22.08
C ASP A 50 25.51 -40.40 -20.95
N ALA A 51 25.30 -41.69 -21.17
CA ALA A 51 24.50 -42.66 -20.45
C ALA A 51 25.32 -43.47 -19.44
N ASN A 52 24.69 -44.02 -18.37
CA ASN A 52 24.72 -45.46 -18.06
C ASN A 52 24.07 -45.85 -16.73
N GLN A 53 23.07 -46.70 -16.82
CA GLN A 53 22.78 -48.01 -16.21
C GLN A 53 22.66 -48.15 -14.66
N GLU A 54 21.52 -48.76 -14.36
CA GLU A 54 21.08 -49.39 -13.11
C GLU A 54 21.92 -50.60 -12.65
N PRO A 55 21.74 -51.23 -11.46
CA PRO A 55 20.59 -52.10 -11.23
C PRO A 55 19.98 -52.20 -9.80
N VAL A 56 18.77 -52.66 -9.82
CA VAL A 56 17.82 -53.27 -8.87
C VAL A 56 18.43 -54.00 -7.63
N ALA A 57 17.84 -53.78 -6.45
CA ALA A 57 17.72 -54.77 -5.37
C ALA A 57 16.42 -54.63 -4.59
N GLN A 58 15.61 -55.65 -4.57
CA GLN A 58 14.43 -55.87 -3.74
C GLN A 58 14.83 -56.16 -2.29
N HIS A 59 14.18 -55.55 -1.29
CA HIS A 59 14.03 -56.15 0.04
C HIS A 59 12.73 -55.68 0.73
N THR A 60 12.02 -56.67 1.14
CA THR A 60 10.90 -56.96 2.03
C THR A 60 10.47 -55.92 3.05
N ALA A 61 9.14 -55.77 3.13
CA ALA A 61 8.36 -54.99 4.08
C ALA A 61 8.55 -55.44 5.54
N SER A 62 8.77 -54.48 6.42
CA SER A 62 8.46 -54.61 7.86
C SER A 62 7.60 -53.40 8.26
N GLU A 63 6.43 -53.67 8.84
CA GLU A 63 5.51 -52.67 9.35
C GLU A 63 6.18 -51.85 10.47
N ALA A 64 6.26 -50.54 10.27
CA ALA A 64 6.61 -49.55 11.30
C ALA A 64 5.31 -48.96 11.89
N PRO A 65 5.29 -48.58 13.19
CA PRO A 65 4.11 -48.07 13.85
C PRO A 65 3.65 -46.71 13.27
N ALA A 66 2.31 -46.51 13.23
CA ALA A 66 1.67 -45.31 12.71
C ALA A 66 2.14 -44.04 13.44
N VAL A 67 2.81 -43.15 12.72
CA VAL A 67 3.19 -41.83 13.17
C VAL A 67 1.96 -40.93 13.07
N PRO A 68 1.65 -40.09 14.08
CA PRO A 68 0.53 -39.15 14.00
C PRO A 68 0.74 -38.14 12.89
N ASN A 69 -0.30 -37.96 12.05
CA ASN A 69 -0.28 -37.16 10.82
C ASN A 69 -0.18 -35.66 11.10
N VAL A 70 0.98 -35.07 10.90
CA VAL A 70 1.06 -33.65 10.57
C VAL A 70 0.54 -33.45 9.15
N ARG A 71 -0.48 -32.62 8.98
CA ARG A 71 -1.07 -32.34 7.65
C ARG A 71 -0.05 -31.63 6.76
N ARG A 72 0.36 -32.27 5.68
CA ARG A 72 1.21 -31.71 4.63
C ARG A 72 0.40 -31.55 3.36
N LYS A 73 0.47 -30.37 2.75
CA LYS A 73 -0.08 -30.13 1.42
C LYS A 73 1.05 -30.26 0.40
N ARG A 74 0.94 -31.24 -0.50
CA ARG A 74 1.80 -31.35 -1.69
C ARG A 74 1.06 -30.73 -2.87
N ASP A 75 1.75 -29.91 -3.65
CA ASP A 75 1.17 -29.31 -4.83
C ASP A 75 0.84 -30.40 -5.85
N ARG A 76 -0.45 -30.65 -6.11
CA ARG A 76 -0.91 -31.65 -7.10
C ARG A 76 -0.63 -31.20 -8.53
N SER A 77 -0.27 -29.93 -8.77
CA SER A 77 0.03 -29.39 -10.08
C SER A 77 1.44 -29.70 -10.59
N ALA A 78 2.32 -30.25 -9.76
CA ALA A 78 3.70 -30.55 -10.15
C ALA A 78 3.89 -31.83 -10.97
N SER A 79 2.84 -32.67 -11.14
CA SER A 79 2.97 -33.99 -11.79
C SER A 79 2.55 -34.08 -13.25
N GLU A 80 1.97 -33.02 -13.85
CA GLU A 80 1.47 -33.08 -15.23
C GLU A 80 2.02 -32.05 -16.23
N ASN A 81 2.91 -31.13 -15.82
CA ASN A 81 3.54 -30.19 -16.77
C ASN A 81 5.05 -30.16 -16.60
N ARG A 82 5.73 -31.09 -17.31
CA ARG A 82 7.20 -31.09 -17.44
C ARG A 82 7.73 -30.10 -18.47
N ASP A 83 6.90 -29.24 -19.04
CA ASP A 83 7.30 -28.29 -20.09
C ASP A 83 6.86 -26.86 -19.82
N ASP A 84 6.96 -26.37 -18.57
CA ASP A 84 6.76 -24.96 -18.31
C ASP A 84 7.92 -24.34 -17.50
N GLU A 85 9.04 -24.08 -18.20
CA GLU A 85 10.09 -23.15 -17.77
C GLU A 85 9.59 -21.69 -17.66
N THR A 86 8.27 -21.47 -17.66
CA THR A 86 7.64 -20.14 -17.75
C THR A 86 7.32 -19.49 -16.41
N THR A 87 7.55 -20.14 -15.25
CA THR A 87 7.23 -19.52 -13.95
C THR A 87 8.12 -18.32 -13.60
N GLY A 88 9.38 -18.30 -14.03
CA GLY A 88 10.26 -17.13 -13.90
C GLY A 88 9.92 -15.99 -14.89
N GLU A 89 9.37 -16.34 -16.07
CA GLU A 89 8.93 -15.37 -17.08
C GLU A 89 7.58 -14.73 -16.76
N ALA A 90 6.72 -15.37 -15.98
CA ALA A 90 5.40 -14.85 -15.63
C ALA A 90 5.48 -13.52 -14.84
N TRP A 91 6.54 -13.33 -14.05
CA TRP A 91 6.80 -12.06 -13.39
C TRP A 91 7.49 -11.04 -14.31
N ARG A 92 8.46 -11.49 -15.12
CA ARG A 92 9.15 -10.66 -16.12
C ARG A 92 8.23 -10.25 -17.27
N GLY A 93 7.27 -11.09 -17.67
CA GLY A 93 6.28 -10.81 -18.71
C GLY A 93 5.16 -9.86 -18.29
N ARG A 94 4.82 -9.80 -17.01
CA ARG A 94 3.71 -8.95 -16.51
C ARG A 94 4.09 -7.47 -16.34
N PHE A 95 5.37 -7.14 -16.24
CA PHE A 95 5.83 -5.75 -16.38
C PHE A 95 5.89 -5.26 -17.83
N ARG A 96 5.68 -6.15 -18.81
CA ARG A 96 5.35 -5.79 -20.19
C ARG A 96 3.83 -5.76 -20.34
N GLY A 97 3.20 -4.70 -19.82
CA GLY A 97 1.81 -4.41 -20.16
C GLY A 97 1.66 -4.50 -21.68
N ASN A 98 0.69 -5.28 -22.12
CA ASN A 98 0.18 -5.23 -23.48
C ASN A 98 0.00 -3.75 -23.81
N SER A 99 0.72 -3.22 -24.80
CA SER A 99 0.75 -1.80 -25.15
C SER A 99 -0.56 -1.37 -25.81
N SER A 100 -1.64 -1.34 -25.06
CA SER A 100 -2.61 -0.28 -25.24
C SER A 100 -1.89 0.99 -24.81
N LYS A 101 -1.85 2.02 -25.67
CA LYS A 101 -1.24 3.33 -25.38
C LYS A 101 -1.53 3.69 -23.93
N PRO A 102 -0.51 4.01 -23.11
CA PRO A 102 -0.75 4.27 -21.72
C PRO A 102 -1.83 5.35 -21.60
N SER A 103 -2.90 5.06 -20.85
CA SER A 103 -3.86 6.08 -20.37
C SER A 103 -3.16 7.13 -19.50
N SER A 104 -1.89 6.98 -19.31
CA SER A 104 -0.92 7.54 -18.39
C SER A 104 -0.56 9.01 -18.58
N LEU A 105 -1.13 9.70 -19.56
CA LEU A 105 -0.97 11.17 -19.72
C LEU A 105 -2.12 11.96 -19.11
N LYS A 106 -3.19 11.27 -18.68
CA LYS A 106 -4.31 11.94 -18.03
C LYS A 106 -3.95 12.27 -16.58
N PRO A 107 -4.29 13.47 -16.08
CA PRO A 107 -4.00 13.83 -14.70
C PRO A 107 -4.75 12.93 -13.71
N ALA A 108 -4.10 12.58 -12.61
CA ALA A 108 -4.67 11.73 -11.57
C ALA A 108 -5.50 12.58 -10.58
N THR A 109 -6.64 13.08 -11.05
CA THR A 109 -7.60 13.89 -10.27
C THR A 109 -8.92 13.16 -10.10
N ILE A 110 -9.71 13.58 -9.11
CA ILE A 110 -11.09 13.11 -8.92
C ILE A 110 -11.94 13.41 -10.17
N LEU A 111 -11.75 14.57 -10.80
CA LEU A 111 -12.50 14.92 -12.03
C LEU A 111 -12.14 14.01 -13.20
N SER A 112 -10.85 13.69 -13.38
CA SER A 112 -10.43 12.73 -14.40
C SER A 112 -11.04 11.35 -14.17
N TRP A 113 -11.12 10.90 -12.92
CA TRP A 113 -11.77 9.65 -12.55
C TRP A 113 -13.29 9.67 -12.82
N LEU A 114 -14.00 10.75 -12.48
CA LEU A 114 -15.43 10.91 -12.75
C LEU A 114 -15.75 10.95 -14.25
N ILE A 115 -14.90 11.56 -15.06
CA ILE A 115 -15.04 11.55 -16.53
C ILE A 115 -14.84 10.13 -17.07
N ASP A 116 -13.80 9.43 -16.60
CA ASP A 116 -13.52 8.06 -17.05
C ASP A 116 -14.57 7.03 -16.60
N SER A 117 -15.23 7.25 -15.45
CA SER A 117 -16.39 6.46 -15.00
C SER A 117 -17.69 6.83 -15.70
N GLN A 118 -17.68 7.80 -16.61
CA GLN A 118 -18.85 8.31 -17.34
C GLN A 118 -19.95 8.90 -16.43
N THR A 119 -19.59 9.28 -15.20
CA THR A 119 -20.54 9.89 -14.26
C THR A 119 -20.72 11.37 -14.55
N VAL A 120 -19.68 12.03 -15.09
CA VAL A 120 -19.75 13.41 -15.57
C VAL A 120 -19.14 13.51 -16.96
N GLU A 121 -19.65 14.47 -17.76
CA GLU A 121 -19.12 14.73 -19.11
C GLU A 121 -17.93 15.69 -19.07
N GLU A 122 -16.91 15.41 -19.88
CA GLU A 122 -15.81 16.37 -20.10
C GLU A 122 -16.36 17.60 -20.85
N ASN A 123 -16.05 18.80 -20.37
CA ASN A 123 -16.61 20.08 -20.77
C ASN A 123 -18.07 20.33 -20.30
N GLY A 124 -18.66 19.42 -19.51
CA GLY A 124 -19.95 19.66 -18.86
C GLY A 124 -19.91 20.93 -18.00
N GLU A 125 -21.03 21.66 -17.96
CA GLU A 125 -21.11 22.87 -17.16
C GLU A 125 -21.35 22.56 -15.69
N VAL A 126 -20.64 23.32 -14.83
CA VAL A 126 -20.81 23.33 -13.38
C VAL A 126 -21.15 24.73 -12.89
N MET A 127 -21.87 24.77 -11.77
CA MET A 127 -22.23 26.03 -11.12
C MET A 127 -22.08 25.94 -9.61
N VAL A 128 -21.79 27.09 -9.00
CA VAL A 128 -21.93 27.29 -7.56
C VAL A 128 -23.15 28.17 -7.35
N ILE A 129 -24.03 27.75 -6.44
CA ILE A 129 -25.25 28.47 -6.07
C ILE A 129 -25.12 29.09 -4.68
N SER A 130 -25.76 30.25 -4.51
CA SER A 130 -25.89 30.90 -3.21
C SER A 130 -26.78 30.08 -2.27
N ALA A 131 -26.32 29.92 -1.03
CA ALA A 131 -27.10 29.24 0.01
C ALA A 131 -28.32 30.07 0.46
N MET A 132 -28.31 31.40 0.22
CA MET A 132 -29.34 32.31 0.72
C MET A 132 -30.55 32.43 -0.23
N ASP A 133 -30.27 32.57 -1.53
CA ASP A 133 -31.30 32.91 -2.53
C ASP A 133 -31.35 31.93 -3.71
N GLY A 134 -30.49 30.90 -3.70
CA GLY A 134 -30.44 29.90 -4.78
C GLY A 134 -29.91 30.42 -6.13
N ASN A 135 -29.45 31.68 -6.19
CA ASN A 135 -28.92 32.27 -7.41
C ASN A 135 -27.54 31.67 -7.79
N ILE A 136 -27.28 31.62 -9.09
CA ILE A 136 -26.00 31.15 -9.61
C ILE A 136 -24.94 32.23 -9.34
N ILE A 137 -23.95 31.92 -8.52
CA ILE A 137 -22.84 32.82 -8.20
C ILE A 137 -21.73 32.69 -9.25
N LYS A 138 -21.43 31.46 -9.69
CA LYS A 138 -20.30 31.18 -10.58
C LYS A 138 -20.62 30.01 -11.51
N LYS A 139 -20.08 30.10 -12.76
CA LYS A 139 -20.14 29.00 -13.74
C LYS A 139 -18.74 28.60 -14.19
N GLY A 140 -18.58 27.33 -14.55
CA GLY A 140 -17.35 26.76 -15.09
C GLY A 140 -17.61 25.54 -15.95
N LYS A 141 -16.55 25.02 -16.56
CA LYS A 141 -16.58 23.76 -17.34
C LYS A 141 -15.65 22.73 -16.75
N ILE A 142 -16.09 21.51 -16.64
CA ILE A 142 -15.30 20.38 -16.14
C ILE A 142 -14.18 20.08 -17.13
N LYS A 143 -12.96 20.00 -16.61
CA LYS A 143 -11.77 19.50 -17.29
C LYS A 143 -11.13 18.43 -16.43
N ARG A 144 -10.28 17.61 -17.01
CA ARG A 144 -9.57 16.56 -16.25
C ARG A 144 -8.65 17.14 -15.16
N GLU A 145 -8.04 18.27 -15.44
CA GLU A 145 -7.12 18.96 -14.52
C GLU A 145 -7.83 19.77 -13.43
N GLY A 146 -9.09 20.13 -13.64
CA GLY A 146 -9.82 21.03 -12.75
C GLY A 146 -11.09 21.60 -13.39
N ILE A 147 -11.59 22.73 -12.91
CA ILE A 147 -12.74 23.45 -13.43
C ILE A 147 -12.27 24.70 -14.15
N LEU A 148 -12.50 24.81 -15.44
CA LEU A 148 -12.24 26.01 -16.22
C LEU A 148 -13.31 27.06 -15.87
N CYS A 149 -12.92 28.10 -15.15
CA CYS A 149 -13.82 29.17 -14.73
C CYS A 149 -14.22 30.07 -15.91
N CYS A 150 -15.52 30.33 -16.09
CA CYS A 150 -16.03 31.17 -17.17
C CYS A 150 -15.69 32.65 -17.00
N CYS A 151 -15.43 33.14 -15.78
CA CYS A 151 -15.17 34.56 -15.54
C CYS A 151 -13.68 34.98 -15.71
N CYS A 152 -12.74 34.08 -15.40
CA CYS A 152 -11.31 34.37 -15.39
C CYS A 152 -10.50 33.45 -16.31
N THR A 153 -11.13 32.47 -16.96
CA THR A 153 -10.51 31.50 -17.89
C THR A 153 -9.37 30.67 -17.26
N LYS A 154 -9.25 30.68 -15.92
CA LYS A 154 -8.28 29.86 -15.20
C LYS A 154 -8.87 28.49 -14.89
N THR A 155 -8.04 27.46 -14.99
CA THR A 155 -8.37 26.12 -14.46
C THR A 155 -8.08 26.10 -12.97
N LEU A 156 -9.11 25.84 -12.17
CA LEU A 156 -9.09 25.85 -10.71
C LEU A 156 -9.42 24.46 -10.19
N THR A 157 -8.85 24.09 -9.05
CA THR A 157 -9.34 22.89 -8.34
C THR A 157 -10.78 23.12 -7.88
N PRO A 158 -11.57 22.07 -7.61
CA PRO A 158 -12.93 22.25 -7.07
C PRO A 158 -12.99 23.17 -5.84
N GLN A 159 -12.02 23.02 -4.92
CA GLN A 159 -11.90 23.88 -3.74
C GLN A 159 -11.63 25.35 -4.11
N GLN A 160 -10.66 25.58 -5.00
CA GLN A 160 -10.33 26.94 -5.49
C GLN A 160 -11.51 27.56 -6.26
N PHE A 161 -12.27 26.75 -7.03
CA PHE A 161 -13.43 27.21 -7.76
C PHE A 161 -14.56 27.64 -6.82
N HIS A 162 -14.83 26.87 -5.77
CA HIS A 162 -15.79 27.23 -4.75
C HIS A 162 -15.37 28.49 -3.98
N ALA A 163 -14.11 28.59 -3.55
CA ALA A 163 -13.59 29.79 -2.89
C ALA A 163 -13.65 31.03 -3.81
N HIS A 164 -13.37 30.86 -5.11
CA HIS A 164 -13.46 31.92 -6.12
C HIS A 164 -14.91 32.40 -6.36
N ALA A 165 -15.90 31.59 -5.98
CA ALA A 165 -17.31 31.97 -5.99
C ALA A 165 -17.74 32.77 -4.75
N GLY A 166 -16.83 33.16 -3.86
CA GLY A 166 -17.15 33.85 -2.62
C GLY A 166 -17.60 32.91 -1.50
N GLY A 167 -17.41 31.60 -1.67
CA GLY A 167 -17.57 30.62 -0.61
C GLY A 167 -16.55 30.91 0.51
N THR A 168 -17.02 31.14 1.73
CA THR A 168 -16.16 31.25 2.90
C THR A 168 -15.50 29.89 3.13
N SER A 169 -14.22 29.77 2.83
CA SER A 169 -13.40 28.76 3.47
C SER A 169 -13.21 29.28 4.90
N SER A 170 -14.00 28.78 5.86
CA SER A 170 -13.61 28.84 7.25
C SER A 170 -12.22 28.20 7.34
N SER A 171 -11.30 28.81 8.08
CA SER A 171 -9.93 28.32 8.25
C SER A 171 -9.85 26.87 8.79
N ASP A 172 -10.95 26.35 9.29
CA ASP A 172 -11.09 25.01 9.83
C ASP A 172 -11.62 23.96 8.82
N ASP A 173 -12.20 24.38 7.67
CA ASP A 173 -12.69 23.47 6.64
C ASP A 173 -11.56 23.09 5.66
N GLN A 174 -10.78 22.08 6.03
CA GLN A 174 -9.75 21.48 5.18
C GLN A 174 -10.32 20.73 3.96
N ASN A 175 -11.64 20.62 3.85
CA ASN A 175 -12.31 19.85 2.82
C ASN A 175 -12.88 20.71 1.69
N PRO A 176 -12.71 20.26 0.42
CA PRO A 176 -13.37 20.90 -0.71
C PRO A 176 -14.89 20.75 -0.60
N ASN A 177 -15.65 21.83 -0.72
CA ASN A 177 -17.12 21.80 -0.65
C ASN A 177 -17.73 21.22 -1.94
N TYR A 178 -17.55 19.92 -2.17
CA TYR A 178 -18.06 19.19 -3.35
C TYR A 178 -19.61 19.18 -3.42
N ASP A 179 -20.27 19.31 -2.28
CA ASP A 179 -21.73 19.39 -2.17
C ASP A 179 -22.31 20.70 -2.75
N ARG A 180 -21.50 21.77 -2.79
CA ARG A 180 -21.87 23.10 -3.27
C ARG A 180 -21.59 23.32 -4.76
N ILE A 181 -20.90 22.41 -5.41
CA ILE A 181 -20.64 22.46 -6.85
C ILE A 181 -21.66 21.56 -7.56
N LEU A 182 -22.55 22.15 -8.35
CA LEU A 182 -23.63 21.44 -9.04
C LEU A 182 -23.30 21.25 -10.52
N ILE A 183 -23.67 20.08 -11.05
CA ILE A 183 -23.62 19.78 -12.49
C ILE A 183 -24.88 20.38 -13.15
N SER A 184 -24.72 21.26 -14.12
CA SER A 184 -25.81 22.04 -14.71
C SER A 184 -26.96 21.18 -15.27
N GLY A 185 -26.67 20.10 -15.97
CA GLY A 185 -27.69 19.24 -16.62
C GLY A 185 -28.53 18.44 -15.63
N SER A 186 -27.90 17.80 -14.66
CA SER A 186 -28.56 16.91 -13.69
C SER A 186 -28.96 17.60 -12.40
N ARG A 187 -28.43 18.78 -12.12
CA ARG A 187 -28.49 19.48 -10.82
C ARG A 187 -28.02 18.66 -9.63
N LYS A 188 -27.33 17.55 -9.88
CA LYS A 188 -26.65 16.76 -8.84
C LYS A 188 -25.41 17.52 -8.35
N SER A 189 -25.11 17.41 -7.05
CA SER A 189 -23.85 17.91 -6.54
C SER A 189 -22.68 17.04 -7.02
N MET A 190 -21.49 17.59 -7.07
CA MET A 190 -20.27 16.83 -7.40
C MET A 190 -20.06 15.70 -6.42
N LEU A 191 -20.37 15.91 -5.13
CA LEU A 191 -20.35 14.87 -4.10
C LEU A 191 -21.28 13.69 -4.44
N SER A 192 -22.52 14.00 -4.90
CA SER A 192 -23.47 12.97 -5.33
C SER A 192 -22.95 12.18 -6.54
N CYS A 193 -22.27 12.86 -7.48
CA CYS A 193 -21.64 12.20 -8.62
C CYS A 193 -20.48 11.29 -8.18
N MET A 194 -19.69 11.71 -7.18
CA MET A 194 -18.64 10.87 -6.59
C MET A 194 -19.23 9.60 -5.95
N ASP A 195 -20.28 9.74 -5.15
CA ASP A 195 -20.96 8.60 -4.51
C ASP A 195 -21.59 7.66 -5.55
N GLU A 196 -22.18 8.20 -6.63
CA GLU A 196 -22.72 7.41 -7.75
C GLU A 196 -21.60 6.63 -8.47
N ALA A 197 -20.47 7.27 -8.77
CA ALA A 197 -19.31 6.61 -9.37
C ALA A 197 -18.78 5.46 -8.49
N LEU A 198 -18.72 5.66 -7.18
CA LEU A 198 -18.32 4.63 -6.21
C LEU A 198 -19.30 3.45 -6.14
N ARG A 199 -20.57 3.65 -6.50
CA ARG A 199 -21.61 2.58 -6.54
C ARG A 199 -21.61 1.83 -7.87
N HIS A 200 -20.87 2.26 -8.86
CA HIS A 200 -20.80 1.55 -10.14
C HIS A 200 -20.31 0.11 -9.94
N PRO A 201 -20.85 -0.90 -10.67
CA PRO A 201 -20.48 -2.31 -10.48
C PRO A 201 -18.97 -2.58 -10.56
N SER A 202 -18.25 -1.90 -11.44
CA SER A 202 -16.79 -2.02 -11.56
C SER A 202 -16.05 -1.57 -10.30
N GLU A 203 -16.64 -0.65 -9.52
CA GLU A 203 -16.08 -0.14 -8.26
C GLU A 203 -16.64 -0.88 -7.04
N ARG A 204 -17.88 -1.42 -7.11
CA ARG A 204 -18.48 -2.20 -6.01
C ARG A 204 -17.71 -3.44 -5.65
N HIS A 205 -17.24 -4.21 -6.64
CA HIS A 205 -16.44 -5.42 -6.43
C HIS A 205 -15.11 -5.15 -5.69
N ASN A 206 -14.78 -3.87 -5.49
CA ASN A 206 -13.55 -3.45 -4.82
C ASN A 206 -13.67 -3.46 -3.29
N ARG A 207 -14.86 -3.70 -2.73
CA ARG A 207 -15.14 -3.54 -1.30
C ARG A 207 -15.50 -4.85 -0.60
N GLU A 208 -15.60 -5.94 -1.35
CA GLU A 208 -16.02 -7.22 -0.81
C GLU A 208 -14.83 -7.97 -0.21
N THR A 209 -15.09 -8.65 0.91
CA THR A 209 -14.14 -9.63 1.46
C THR A 209 -13.88 -10.70 0.42
N ASN A 210 -12.61 -10.95 0.09
CA ASN A 210 -12.24 -12.02 -0.81
C ASN A 210 -12.43 -13.36 -0.11
N PHE A 211 -13.63 -13.89 -0.18
CA PHE A 211 -13.92 -15.21 0.33
C PHE A 211 -13.55 -16.25 -0.74
N ILE A 212 -12.47 -16.99 -0.50
CA ILE A 212 -12.07 -18.10 -1.34
C ILE A 212 -12.88 -19.29 -0.91
N SER A 213 -13.75 -19.76 -1.81
CA SER A 213 -14.48 -21.01 -1.66
C SER A 213 -13.47 -22.15 -1.75
N ALA A 214 -13.15 -22.75 -0.63
CA ALA A 214 -12.10 -23.74 -0.56
C ALA A 214 -12.70 -25.14 -0.70
N GLU A 215 -12.43 -25.79 -1.82
CA GLU A 215 -12.23 -27.25 -1.81
C GLU A 215 -10.97 -27.61 -1.00
N ASP A 216 -10.02 -26.68 -0.91
CA ASP A 216 -8.78 -26.75 -0.13
C ASP A 216 -8.88 -25.92 1.15
N THR A 217 -8.69 -26.53 2.30
CA THR A 217 -8.71 -25.89 3.62
C THR A 217 -7.51 -24.99 3.86
N HIS A 218 -6.42 -25.11 3.07
CA HIS A 218 -5.15 -24.40 3.27
C HIS A 218 -4.66 -23.70 2.00
N ASP A 219 -3.91 -22.60 2.19
CA ASP A 219 -3.28 -21.87 1.10
C ASP A 219 -2.26 -22.74 0.33
N SER A 220 -2.14 -22.53 -0.98
CA SER A 220 -1.16 -23.24 -1.82
C SER A 220 0.22 -22.59 -1.79
N GLY A 221 0.39 -21.43 -1.15
CA GLY A 221 1.64 -20.69 -1.05
C GLY A 221 2.09 -20.45 0.38
N CYS A 222 3.38 -20.57 0.63
CA CYS A 222 3.99 -20.20 1.92
C CYS A 222 3.76 -18.72 2.24
N ILE A 223 3.28 -18.41 3.45
CA ILE A 223 3.00 -17.03 3.85
C ILE A 223 4.27 -16.14 3.87
N LEU A 224 5.45 -16.74 4.07
CA LEU A 224 6.70 -15.99 4.19
C LEU A 224 7.41 -15.73 2.85
N CYS A 225 7.32 -16.64 1.88
CA CYS A 225 8.02 -16.48 0.59
C CYS A 225 7.08 -16.45 -0.62
N ALA A 226 5.78 -16.69 -0.45
CA ALA A 226 4.76 -16.75 -1.50
C ALA A 226 4.99 -17.85 -2.56
N ILE A 227 5.81 -18.87 -2.25
CA ILE A 227 6.11 -20.01 -3.13
C ILE A 227 5.35 -21.23 -2.62
N GLY A 228 4.85 -22.08 -3.53
CA GLY A 228 4.26 -23.38 -3.23
C GLY A 228 5.30 -24.47 -3.01
N GLY A 229 4.88 -25.71 -2.91
CA GLY A 229 5.75 -26.87 -2.75
C GLY A 229 5.37 -27.73 -1.54
N ASP A 230 6.35 -28.30 -0.83
CA ASP A 230 6.12 -29.07 0.39
C ASP A 230 5.90 -28.11 1.57
N LEU A 231 4.65 -27.97 1.98
CA LEU A 231 4.20 -26.97 2.94
C LEU A 231 3.69 -27.62 4.23
N LEU A 232 4.16 -27.11 5.37
CA LEU A 232 3.63 -27.39 6.69
C LEU A 232 2.34 -26.58 6.87
N CYS A 233 1.22 -27.25 7.12
CA CYS A 233 -0.10 -26.66 7.30
C CYS A 233 -0.39 -26.40 8.77
N CYS A 234 -0.97 -25.25 9.10
CA CYS A 234 -1.44 -24.95 10.45
C CYS A 234 -2.76 -25.67 10.73
N ASP A 235 -2.87 -26.34 11.88
CA ASP A 235 -4.09 -27.08 12.24
C ASP A 235 -5.27 -26.18 12.68
N SER A 236 -5.01 -24.88 12.94
CA SER A 236 -6.06 -23.94 13.38
C SER A 236 -6.43 -22.88 12.32
N CYS A 237 -5.68 -22.71 11.22
CA CYS A 237 -6.00 -21.72 10.20
C CYS A 237 -5.51 -22.13 8.81
N THR A 238 -5.81 -21.33 7.80
CA THR A 238 -5.47 -21.60 6.40
C THR A 238 -3.98 -21.39 6.06
N SER A 239 -3.14 -20.95 6.99
CA SER A 239 -1.73 -20.61 6.73
C SER A 239 -0.85 -21.82 6.50
N THR A 240 0.07 -21.67 5.55
CA THR A 240 1.06 -22.68 5.18
C THR A 240 2.47 -22.10 5.16
N TYR A 241 3.47 -22.94 5.43
CA TYR A 241 4.86 -22.52 5.56
C TYR A 241 5.83 -23.58 5.04
N HIS A 242 6.94 -23.19 4.45
CA HIS A 242 8.06 -24.10 4.32
C HIS A 242 8.78 -24.23 5.65
N GLN A 243 9.26 -25.45 5.99
CA GLN A 243 10.09 -25.69 7.16
C GLN A 243 11.32 -24.76 7.17
N ALA A 244 12.01 -24.65 6.05
CA ALA A 244 13.18 -23.77 5.89
C ALA A 244 12.84 -22.29 6.10
N CYS A 245 11.64 -21.81 5.73
CA CYS A 245 11.23 -20.44 5.98
C CYS A 245 10.94 -20.16 7.47
N MET A 246 10.62 -21.19 8.23
CA MET A 246 10.35 -21.13 9.67
C MET A 246 11.60 -21.43 10.54
N ASP A 247 12.73 -21.74 9.90
CA ASP A 247 13.94 -22.21 10.60
C ASP A 247 13.71 -23.48 11.43
N ILE A 248 12.80 -24.38 10.96
CA ILE A 248 12.45 -25.65 11.59
C ILE A 248 13.28 -26.75 10.92
N THR A 249 14.07 -27.48 11.71
CA THR A 249 14.92 -28.59 11.22
C THR A 249 14.15 -29.88 11.03
N GLU A 250 13.18 -30.17 11.92
CA GLU A 250 12.38 -31.38 11.89
C GLU A 250 10.90 -31.03 11.93
N VAL A 251 10.09 -31.83 11.22
CA VAL A 251 8.63 -31.65 11.26
C VAL A 251 8.13 -31.98 12.65
N PRO A 252 7.39 -31.05 13.31
CA PRO A 252 6.81 -31.34 14.61
C PRO A 252 5.91 -32.56 14.59
N GLU A 253 5.99 -33.41 15.59
CA GLU A 253 5.03 -34.49 15.79
C GLU A 253 3.74 -33.95 16.40
N GLY A 254 2.59 -34.44 15.92
CA GLY A 254 1.27 -34.02 16.42
C GLY A 254 0.74 -32.75 15.76
N SER A 255 -0.11 -32.00 16.47
CA SER A 255 -0.69 -30.76 15.97
C SER A 255 0.31 -29.61 15.97
N TRP A 256 0.35 -28.87 14.86
CA TRP A 256 1.22 -27.72 14.71
C TRP A 256 0.41 -26.45 14.47
N TYR A 257 0.73 -25.41 15.20
CA TYR A 257 0.06 -24.11 15.13
C TYR A 257 1.02 -23.01 14.70
N CYS A 258 0.61 -22.22 13.71
CA CYS A 258 1.41 -21.12 13.22
C CYS A 258 1.48 -19.96 14.23
N PRO A 259 2.45 -19.01 14.07
CA PRO A 259 2.58 -17.87 14.98
C PRO A 259 1.33 -17.02 15.14
N TYR A 260 0.39 -17.04 14.18
CA TYR A 260 -0.87 -16.31 14.25
C TYR A 260 -1.97 -17.03 15.05
N CYS A 261 -1.81 -18.31 15.30
CA CYS A 261 -2.77 -19.12 16.01
C CYS A 261 -2.41 -19.35 17.48
N ILE A 262 -1.19 -19.07 17.88
CA ILE A 262 -0.71 -19.16 19.26
C ILE A 262 -0.70 -17.79 19.93
N CYS A 263 -0.74 -17.77 21.26
CA CYS A 263 -0.64 -16.55 22.05
C CYS A 263 0.70 -15.85 21.80
N LYS A 264 0.65 -14.55 21.50
CA LYS A 264 1.84 -13.70 21.28
C LYS A 264 2.84 -13.74 22.45
N PHE A 265 2.37 -13.97 23.67
CA PHE A 265 3.17 -13.86 24.90
C PHE A 265 3.66 -15.19 25.43
N CYS A 266 2.77 -16.18 25.61
CA CYS A 266 3.15 -17.48 26.17
C CYS A 266 3.44 -18.55 25.11
N GLY A 267 3.06 -18.34 23.85
CA GLY A 267 3.26 -19.32 22.79
C GLY A 267 2.27 -20.49 22.78
N GLU A 268 1.36 -20.55 23.76
CA GLU A 268 0.38 -21.63 23.88
C GLU A 268 -0.87 -21.36 23.01
N MET A 269 -1.49 -22.43 22.56
CA MET A 269 -2.77 -22.44 21.87
C MET A 269 -3.88 -22.76 22.87
N ASP A 270 -4.94 -21.94 22.90
CA ASP A 270 -6.14 -22.16 23.70
C ASP A 270 -7.32 -21.59 22.89
N ASP A 271 -8.09 -22.48 22.28
CA ASP A 271 -9.16 -22.07 21.35
C ASP A 271 -10.29 -21.28 22.01
N ASP A 272 -10.54 -21.49 23.31
CA ASP A 272 -11.73 -20.95 23.98
C ASP A 272 -11.56 -19.50 24.46
N TRP A 273 -10.32 -19.00 24.63
CA TRP A 273 -10.06 -17.75 25.36
C TRP A 273 -9.03 -16.80 24.73
N MET A 274 -8.79 -16.90 23.42
CA MET A 274 -7.85 -15.98 22.74
C MET A 274 -8.56 -14.84 22.02
N ASN A 275 -8.08 -13.61 22.27
CA ASN A 275 -8.48 -12.43 21.56
C ASN A 275 -7.54 -12.17 20.38
N LYS A 276 -8.02 -11.50 19.32
CA LYS A 276 -7.19 -11.03 18.19
C LYS A 276 -6.97 -9.53 18.31
N CYS A 277 -5.71 -9.11 18.37
CA CYS A 277 -5.33 -7.70 18.42
C CYS A 277 -5.75 -6.97 17.14
N HIS A 278 -6.47 -5.87 17.26
CA HIS A 278 -6.93 -5.07 16.11
C HIS A 278 -5.77 -4.37 15.38
N GLN A 279 -4.66 -4.05 16.07
CA GLN A 279 -3.50 -3.40 15.46
C GLN A 279 -2.56 -4.42 14.82
N CYS A 280 -1.99 -5.37 15.58
CA CYS A 280 -0.98 -6.28 15.06
C CYS A 280 -1.53 -7.60 14.50
N GLY A 281 -2.82 -7.87 14.65
CA GLY A 281 -3.48 -9.08 14.14
C GLY A 281 -3.13 -10.39 14.87
N ARG A 282 -2.22 -10.35 15.89
CA ARG A 282 -1.80 -11.52 16.67
C ARG A 282 -2.86 -11.93 17.69
N LYS A 283 -2.98 -13.23 17.93
CA LYS A 283 -3.82 -13.77 19.03
C LYS A 283 -3.11 -13.61 20.38
N TYR A 284 -3.87 -13.50 21.45
CA TYR A 284 -3.36 -13.35 22.81
C TYR A 284 -4.41 -13.73 23.85
N HIS A 285 -3.97 -14.25 25.01
CA HIS A 285 -4.83 -14.42 26.18
C HIS A 285 -4.87 -13.11 26.98
N LEU A 286 -6.04 -12.74 27.49
CA LEU A 286 -6.15 -11.56 28.37
C LEU A 286 -5.24 -11.68 29.60
N LYS A 287 -5.17 -12.88 30.20
CA LYS A 287 -4.28 -13.16 31.34
C LYS A 287 -2.78 -12.97 31.06
N CYS A 288 -2.36 -12.97 29.78
CA CYS A 288 -0.97 -12.78 29.38
C CYS A 288 -0.63 -11.30 29.07
N CYS A 289 -1.63 -10.42 29.06
CA CYS A 289 -1.44 -8.99 28.85
C CYS A 289 -0.96 -8.33 30.15
N GLN A 290 0.35 -8.17 30.33
CA GLN A 290 0.89 -7.47 31.49
C GLN A 290 0.73 -5.95 31.34
N GLY A 291 0.29 -5.27 32.42
CA GLY A 291 0.28 -3.80 32.53
C GLY A 291 -1.01 -3.09 32.09
N LEU A 292 -2.09 -3.82 31.81
CA LEU A 292 -3.40 -3.20 31.52
C LEU A 292 -4.30 -3.10 32.78
N GLU A 293 -3.91 -3.71 33.91
CA GLU A 293 -4.76 -3.84 35.10
C GLU A 293 -4.78 -2.64 36.08
N GLU A 294 -3.85 -1.67 35.98
CA GLU A 294 -3.66 -0.67 37.04
C GLU A 294 -3.84 0.81 36.64
N ARG A 295 -4.37 1.11 35.49
CA ARG A 295 -4.67 2.52 35.18
C ARG A 295 -6.17 2.71 35.07
N GLU A 296 -6.72 3.48 35.99
CA GLU A 296 -8.01 4.18 35.85
C GLU A 296 -8.01 4.95 34.53
N PHE A 297 -8.36 4.27 33.45
CA PHE A 297 -8.75 4.92 32.20
C PHE A 297 -10.26 4.98 32.19
N ASP A 298 -10.73 6.15 32.54
CA ASP A 298 -12.05 6.63 32.22
C ASP A 298 -12.30 6.40 30.70
N LEU A 299 -13.49 5.88 30.37
CA LEU A 299 -14.02 5.66 29.04
C LEU A 299 -13.64 4.34 28.34
N ASN A 300 -14.54 3.38 28.57
CA ASN A 300 -14.81 2.20 27.76
C ASN A 300 -13.91 0.97 27.96
N MET A 301 -14.32 0.14 28.86
CA MET A 301 -13.88 -1.25 29.05
C MET A 301 -13.79 -2.08 27.75
N VAL A 302 -14.40 -1.61 26.66
CA VAL A 302 -14.37 -2.26 25.32
C VAL A 302 -13.01 -2.14 24.64
N SER A 303 -12.20 -1.11 24.95
CA SER A 303 -10.93 -0.90 24.24
C SER A 303 -9.80 -1.86 24.67
N HIS A 304 -9.79 -2.33 25.91
CA HIS A 304 -8.73 -3.22 26.40
C HIS A 304 -8.83 -4.66 25.87
N ALA A 305 -10.03 -5.12 25.52
CA ALA A 305 -10.21 -6.43 24.89
C ALA A 305 -9.84 -6.45 23.39
N LEU A 306 -9.55 -5.30 22.80
CA LEU A 306 -9.28 -5.16 21.37
C LEU A 306 -7.78 -5.11 21.02
N TYR A 307 -6.89 -4.86 22.00
CA TYR A 307 -5.46 -4.69 21.77
C TYR A 307 -4.63 -5.53 22.74
N CYS A 308 -3.53 -6.10 22.24
CA CYS A 308 -2.70 -7.02 23.02
C CYS A 308 -1.75 -6.30 24.01
N ASP A 309 -1.39 -5.06 23.76
CA ASP A 309 -0.46 -4.28 24.59
C ASP A 309 -0.63 -2.76 24.40
N GLN A 310 0.01 -1.98 25.26
CA GLN A 310 -0.02 -0.52 25.24
C GLN A 310 0.55 0.05 23.93
N ASN A 311 1.56 -0.59 23.33
CA ASN A 311 2.17 -0.13 22.09
C ASN A 311 1.17 -0.20 20.94
N CYS A 312 0.38 -1.27 20.87
CA CYS A 312 -0.67 -1.43 19.87
C CYS A 312 -1.79 -0.38 20.04
N ILE A 313 -2.16 -0.05 21.30
CA ILE A 313 -3.13 1.03 21.59
C ILE A 313 -2.59 2.37 21.10
N GLU A 314 -1.37 2.74 21.47
CA GLU A 314 -0.77 4.04 21.11
C GLU A 314 -0.66 4.22 19.60
N VAL A 315 -0.19 3.19 18.87
CA VAL A 315 -0.11 3.23 17.40
C VAL A 315 -1.49 3.40 16.79
N SER A 316 -2.48 2.61 17.22
CA SER A 316 -3.84 2.68 16.70
C SER A 316 -4.49 4.03 16.97
N VAL A 317 -4.39 4.54 18.19
CA VAL A 317 -4.97 5.84 18.57
C VAL A 317 -4.34 6.99 17.78
N LYS A 318 -3.01 7.02 17.64
CA LYS A 318 -2.32 8.05 16.84
C LYS A 318 -2.71 7.97 15.36
N LEU A 319 -2.80 6.77 14.79
CA LEU A 319 -3.24 6.58 13.41
C LEU A 319 -4.65 7.12 13.20
N GLU A 320 -5.61 6.65 13.99
CA GLU A 320 -7.03 6.96 13.78
C GLU A 320 -7.40 8.42 14.15
N LYS A 321 -6.79 8.99 15.18
CA LYS A 321 -7.16 10.33 15.65
C LYS A 321 -6.38 11.46 14.97
N THR A 322 -5.15 11.21 14.51
CA THR A 322 -4.28 12.30 14.06
C THR A 322 -3.76 12.18 12.63
N LEU A 323 -3.73 10.97 12.05
CA LEU A 323 -3.06 10.75 10.77
C LEU A 323 -4.01 10.38 9.63
N VAL A 324 -4.98 9.48 9.88
CA VAL A 324 -5.89 9.02 8.85
C VAL A 324 -6.85 10.13 8.44
N GLY A 325 -6.89 10.46 7.15
CA GLY A 325 -7.71 11.52 6.58
C GLY A 325 -7.17 12.94 6.79
N ALA A 326 -6.19 13.14 7.68
CA ALA A 326 -5.60 14.45 7.92
C ALA A 326 -4.72 14.87 6.73
N LYS A 327 -4.97 16.07 6.21
CA LYS A 327 -4.14 16.70 5.18
C LYS A 327 -2.93 17.36 5.84
N ASN A 328 -1.74 16.91 5.48
CA ASN A 328 -0.48 17.45 5.98
C ASN A 328 0.18 18.27 4.88
N GLU A 329 0.30 19.57 5.09
CA GLU A 329 0.95 20.47 4.13
C GLU A 329 2.46 20.25 4.14
N LEU A 330 3.05 20.28 2.93
CA LEU A 330 4.48 20.22 2.68
C LEU A 330 4.92 21.47 1.94
N GLU A 331 6.22 21.68 1.82
CA GLU A 331 6.79 22.79 1.04
C GLU A 331 6.37 22.73 -0.45
N GLU A 332 6.48 23.87 -1.14
CA GLU A 332 6.21 24.01 -2.58
C GLU A 332 4.77 23.68 -3.01
N GLY A 333 3.79 23.82 -2.12
CA GLY A 333 2.38 23.59 -2.43
C GLY A 333 2.00 22.11 -2.58
N TYR A 334 2.82 21.22 -2.05
CA TYR A 334 2.46 19.80 -1.90
C TYR A 334 1.75 19.55 -0.58
N SER A 335 0.95 18.51 -0.55
CA SER A 335 0.39 17.97 0.70
C SER A 335 0.35 16.45 0.62
N TRP A 336 0.34 15.78 1.76
CA TRP A 336 0.14 14.35 1.80
C TRP A 336 -0.95 13.96 2.79
N THR A 337 -1.60 12.85 2.52
CA THR A 337 -2.69 12.31 3.34
C THR A 337 -2.55 10.80 3.44
N LEU A 338 -2.78 10.26 4.64
CA LEU A 338 -2.89 8.82 4.86
C LEU A 338 -4.35 8.42 4.78
N LEU A 339 -4.70 7.58 3.81
CA LEU A 339 -6.06 7.13 3.53
C LEU A 339 -6.25 5.68 3.96
N ARG A 340 -7.45 5.33 4.38
CA ARG A 340 -7.91 3.95 4.57
C ARG A 340 -9.40 3.90 4.28
N GLN A 341 -9.84 2.85 3.58
CA GLN A 341 -11.28 2.61 3.41
C GLN A 341 -11.93 2.46 4.79
N LEU A 342 -12.99 3.22 5.02
CA LEU A 342 -13.74 3.20 6.27
C LEU A 342 -14.81 2.11 6.20
N ASP A 343 -14.85 1.23 7.20
CA ASP A 343 -15.88 0.20 7.32
C ASP A 343 -17.26 0.84 7.52
N HIS A 344 -18.29 0.24 6.92
CA HIS A 344 -19.70 0.66 7.03
C HIS A 344 -20.30 0.37 8.42
N GLN A 345 -19.57 0.55 9.52
CA GLN A 345 -20.14 0.32 10.84
C GLN A 345 -20.93 1.52 11.34
N HIS A 346 -22.26 1.34 11.32
CA HIS A 346 -23.30 1.93 12.15
C HIS A 346 -23.02 3.28 12.85
N GLY A 347 -23.63 4.33 12.33
CA GLY A 347 -23.80 5.59 13.05
C GLY A 347 -24.14 6.73 12.11
N VAL A 348 -25.36 7.22 12.23
CA VAL A 348 -25.91 8.38 11.52
C VAL A 348 -25.12 9.63 11.86
N TYR A 349 -24.12 9.96 11.02
CA TYR A 349 -23.51 11.30 11.01
C TYR A 349 -23.23 11.67 9.56
N ILE A 350 -23.84 12.72 9.07
CA ILE A 350 -23.70 13.30 7.72
C ILE A 350 -22.24 13.60 7.40
N ASP A 351 -21.45 14.05 8.38
CA ASP A 351 -20.02 14.32 8.22
C ASP A 351 -19.17 13.07 7.89
N LYS A 352 -19.53 11.91 8.46
CA LYS A 352 -18.81 10.66 8.18
C LYS A 352 -19.01 10.17 6.75
N ASP A 353 -20.20 10.34 6.19
CA ASP A 353 -20.49 9.96 4.80
C ASP A 353 -19.76 10.86 3.80
N TYR A 354 -19.66 12.15 4.08
CA TYR A 354 -18.89 13.09 3.29
C TYR A 354 -17.40 12.71 3.23
N GLN A 355 -16.78 12.50 4.40
CA GLN A 355 -15.38 12.10 4.50
C GLN A 355 -15.12 10.74 3.83
N ARG A 356 -16.04 9.80 3.99
CA ARG A 356 -15.96 8.47 3.34
C ARG A 356 -15.95 8.61 1.82
N ILE A 357 -16.87 9.38 1.23
CA ILE A 357 -16.96 9.56 -0.23
C ILE A 357 -15.65 10.18 -0.76
N ILE A 358 -15.09 11.19 -0.09
CA ILE A 358 -13.82 11.80 -0.49
C ILE A 358 -12.67 10.80 -0.40
N CYS A 359 -12.55 10.10 0.73
CA CYS A 359 -11.51 9.10 0.94
C CYS A 359 -11.57 8.00 -0.13
N ASP A 360 -12.75 7.41 -0.33
CA ASP A 360 -12.95 6.33 -1.31
C ASP A 360 -12.71 6.80 -2.75
N SER A 361 -13.05 8.05 -3.09
CA SER A 361 -12.76 8.64 -4.42
C SER A 361 -11.26 8.83 -4.62
N LYS A 362 -10.53 9.27 -3.59
CA LYS A 362 -9.05 9.36 -3.64
C LYS A 362 -8.42 7.98 -3.74
N LEU A 363 -8.95 6.97 -3.06
CA LEU A 363 -8.48 5.58 -3.18
C LEU A 363 -8.71 5.04 -4.60
N ALA A 364 -9.82 5.37 -5.25
CA ALA A 364 -10.09 4.99 -6.64
C ALA A 364 -9.07 5.61 -7.60
N VAL A 365 -8.72 6.89 -7.42
CA VAL A 365 -7.65 7.55 -8.20
C VAL A 365 -6.29 6.92 -7.91
N ALA A 366 -5.98 6.66 -6.64
CA ALA A 366 -4.72 6.05 -6.20
C ALA A 366 -4.54 4.64 -6.79
N TRP A 367 -5.60 3.82 -6.78
CA TRP A 367 -5.57 2.50 -7.41
C TRP A 367 -5.23 2.57 -8.90
N ARG A 368 -5.89 3.47 -9.67
CA ARG A 368 -5.60 3.65 -11.10
C ARG A 368 -4.15 4.04 -11.34
N LEU A 369 -3.60 4.98 -10.56
CA LEU A 369 -2.19 5.37 -10.65
C LEU A 369 -1.25 4.19 -10.39
N MET A 370 -1.56 3.36 -9.40
CA MET A 370 -0.78 2.16 -9.08
C MET A 370 -0.88 1.12 -10.19
N GLU A 371 -2.08 0.86 -10.73
CA GLU A 371 -2.30 -0.07 -11.83
C GLU A 371 -1.58 0.39 -13.11
N ASP A 372 -1.61 1.69 -13.44
CA ASP A 372 -0.86 2.27 -14.57
C ASP A 372 0.67 2.11 -14.38
N SER A 373 1.14 2.07 -13.14
CA SER A 373 2.58 2.01 -12.82
C SER A 373 3.13 0.58 -12.78
N PHE A 374 2.36 -0.36 -12.23
CA PHE A 374 2.79 -1.75 -12.01
C PHE A 374 2.12 -2.76 -12.97
N GLY A 375 1.04 -2.35 -13.64
CA GLY A 375 0.16 -3.27 -14.35
C GLY A 375 -0.73 -4.05 -13.38
N GLN A 376 -1.42 -5.05 -13.90
CA GLN A 376 -2.26 -5.93 -13.09
C GLN A 376 -1.39 -7.00 -12.41
N VAL A 377 -1.28 -6.95 -11.10
CA VAL A 377 -0.55 -7.93 -10.28
C VAL A 377 -1.54 -8.88 -9.65
N PHE A 378 -1.56 -10.11 -10.13
CA PHE A 378 -2.42 -11.17 -9.60
C PHE A 378 -1.63 -12.14 -8.71
N ASP A 379 -2.24 -12.55 -7.62
CA ASP A 379 -1.73 -13.68 -6.84
C ASP A 379 -1.73 -14.96 -7.69
N SER A 380 -0.64 -15.72 -7.64
CA SER A 380 -0.42 -16.87 -8.52
C SER A 380 -1.44 -17.98 -8.29
N TYR A 381 -1.89 -18.18 -7.07
CA TYR A 381 -2.78 -19.27 -6.66
C TYR A 381 -4.25 -18.88 -6.70
N THR A 382 -4.60 -17.72 -6.16
CA THR A 382 -5.99 -17.30 -5.97
C THR A 382 -6.51 -16.38 -7.08
N LYS A 383 -5.62 -15.88 -7.96
CA LYS A 383 -5.93 -14.94 -9.04
C LYS A 383 -6.54 -13.60 -8.58
N ILE A 384 -6.42 -13.29 -7.29
CA ILE A 384 -6.83 -11.99 -6.73
C ILE A 384 -5.89 -10.90 -7.22
N ASN A 385 -6.43 -9.74 -7.64
CA ASN A 385 -5.62 -8.55 -7.95
C ASN A 385 -5.05 -7.96 -6.66
N VAL A 386 -3.74 -8.16 -6.44
CA VAL A 386 -3.06 -7.79 -5.19
C VAL A 386 -3.09 -6.28 -4.96
N ILE A 387 -2.73 -5.46 -5.97
CA ILE A 387 -2.65 -4.00 -5.82
C ILE A 387 -4.00 -3.42 -5.44
N LYS A 388 -5.05 -3.85 -6.16
CA LYS A 388 -6.41 -3.40 -5.89
C LYS A 388 -6.82 -3.69 -4.46
N ASN A 389 -6.60 -4.92 -4.00
CA ASN A 389 -7.00 -5.37 -2.66
C ASN A 389 -6.16 -4.71 -1.55
N VAL A 390 -4.90 -4.40 -1.80
CA VAL A 390 -4.05 -3.61 -0.90
C VAL A 390 -4.58 -2.20 -0.75
N ILE A 391 -4.88 -1.49 -1.86
CA ILE A 391 -5.37 -0.10 -1.83
C ILE A 391 -6.73 -0.01 -1.12
N TYR A 392 -7.63 -0.97 -1.35
CA TYR A 392 -8.96 -1.00 -0.73
C TYR A 392 -8.98 -1.73 0.62
N ASN A 393 -7.82 -2.13 1.17
CA ASN A 393 -7.73 -2.75 2.50
C ASN A 393 -8.65 -3.98 2.65
N CYS A 394 -8.78 -4.80 1.59
CA CYS A 394 -9.71 -5.92 1.53
C CYS A 394 -9.27 -7.08 2.42
N SER A 395 -10.20 -7.61 3.22
CA SER A 395 -9.94 -8.81 4.02
C SER A 395 -10.10 -10.10 3.21
N SER A 396 -9.53 -11.19 3.69
CA SER A 396 -9.69 -12.54 3.14
C SER A 396 -9.71 -13.59 4.25
N ASN A 397 -10.30 -14.75 3.96
CA ASN A 397 -10.21 -15.94 4.79
C ASN A 397 -8.83 -16.62 4.71
N PHE A 398 -8.00 -16.28 3.73
CA PHE A 398 -6.61 -16.74 3.63
C PHE A 398 -5.66 -15.66 4.14
N ASN A 399 -4.89 -15.96 5.20
CA ASN A 399 -4.03 -14.98 5.87
C ASN A 399 -2.99 -14.36 4.93
N ARG A 400 -2.39 -15.12 3.99
CA ARG A 400 -1.37 -14.62 3.06
C ARG A 400 -1.90 -13.49 2.15
N ILE A 401 -3.16 -13.55 1.80
CA ILE A 401 -3.86 -12.57 0.96
C ILE A 401 -4.92 -11.77 1.72
N ASP A 402 -4.83 -11.74 3.05
CA ASP A 402 -5.59 -10.81 3.87
C ASP A 402 -4.84 -9.47 3.91
N PHE A 403 -5.41 -8.47 3.21
CA PHE A 403 -4.84 -7.14 3.11
C PHE A 403 -5.43 -6.16 4.12
N LYS A 404 -6.15 -6.66 5.11
CA LYS A 404 -6.64 -5.83 6.21
C LYS A 404 -5.48 -5.16 6.95
N GLY A 405 -5.64 -3.88 7.29
CA GLY A 405 -4.63 -3.09 7.98
C GLY A 405 -3.70 -2.29 7.05
N PHE A 406 -3.90 -2.34 5.72
CA PHE A 406 -3.20 -1.45 4.80
C PHE A 406 -3.77 -0.03 4.82
N TYR A 407 -2.88 0.94 4.70
CA TYR A 407 -3.14 2.36 4.49
C TYR A 407 -2.54 2.78 3.16
N THR A 408 -3.14 3.79 2.53
CA THR A 408 -2.64 4.38 1.28
C THR A 408 -2.20 5.82 1.54
N ALA A 409 -0.90 6.08 1.46
CA ALA A 409 -0.34 7.43 1.51
C ALA A 409 -0.37 8.04 0.11
N VAL A 410 -0.98 9.22 -0.02
CA VAL A 410 -1.04 9.98 -1.29
C VAL A 410 -0.32 11.31 -1.13
N LEU A 411 0.48 11.68 -2.13
CA LEU A 411 1.08 13.00 -2.29
C LEU A 411 0.30 13.77 -3.35
N GLU A 412 -0.16 14.96 -3.01
CA GLU A 412 -1.03 15.78 -3.88
C GLU A 412 -0.43 17.16 -4.12
N THR A 413 -0.69 17.72 -5.28
CA THR A 413 -0.49 19.14 -5.59
C THR A 413 -1.58 19.60 -6.54
N ASN A 414 -2.16 20.78 -6.29
CA ASN A 414 -3.24 21.33 -7.10
C ASN A 414 -4.40 20.35 -7.39
N GLY A 415 -4.76 19.52 -6.41
CA GLY A 415 -5.84 18.53 -6.53
C GLY A 415 -5.50 17.30 -7.38
N GLU A 416 -4.25 17.16 -7.83
CA GLU A 416 -3.73 15.99 -8.54
C GLU A 416 -2.92 15.11 -7.60
N ILE A 417 -3.17 13.79 -7.59
CA ILE A 417 -2.36 12.80 -6.89
C ILE A 417 -1.13 12.51 -7.74
N VAL A 418 0.04 12.90 -7.26
CA VAL A 418 1.31 12.80 -7.99
C VAL A 418 2.16 11.61 -7.57
N CYS A 419 1.92 11.05 -6.37
CA CYS A 419 2.60 9.85 -5.87
C CYS A 419 1.71 9.12 -4.86
N VAL A 420 1.80 7.79 -4.86
CA VAL A 420 1.04 6.91 -3.98
C VAL A 420 1.97 5.85 -3.38
N ALA A 421 1.80 5.54 -2.09
CA ALA A 421 2.46 4.40 -1.44
C ALA A 421 1.45 3.62 -0.59
N ALA A 422 1.59 2.30 -0.55
CA ALA A 422 0.81 1.44 0.33
C ALA A 422 1.63 1.02 1.55
N LEU A 423 1.05 1.12 2.75
CA LEU A 423 1.72 0.87 4.02
C LEU A 423 0.86 -0.05 4.90
N ARG A 424 1.46 -1.04 5.57
CA ARG A 424 0.81 -1.76 6.67
C ARG A 424 1.68 -1.67 7.91
N ILE A 425 1.12 -1.05 8.95
CA ILE A 425 1.78 -0.83 10.23
C ILE A 425 1.33 -1.95 11.16
N HIS A 426 2.23 -2.90 11.44
CA HIS A 426 1.91 -4.04 12.28
C HIS A 426 1.92 -3.65 13.76
N ASP A 427 3.04 -3.12 14.22
CA ASP A 427 3.26 -2.62 15.58
C ASP A 427 4.39 -1.58 15.58
N LYS A 428 4.99 -1.27 16.73
CA LYS A 428 6.14 -0.35 16.80
C LYS A 428 7.44 -0.93 16.20
N LYS A 429 7.52 -2.24 16.00
CA LYS A 429 8.75 -2.87 15.47
C LYS A 429 8.81 -2.84 13.95
N ILE A 430 7.70 -3.18 13.29
CA ILE A 430 7.69 -3.41 11.84
C ILE A 430 6.52 -2.71 11.15
N VAL A 431 6.86 -1.98 10.09
CA VAL A 431 5.96 -1.52 9.05
C VAL A 431 6.43 -2.08 7.71
N GLU A 432 5.51 -2.42 6.82
CA GLU A 432 5.83 -2.80 5.44
C GLU A 432 5.30 -1.78 4.43
N MET A 433 6.03 -1.63 3.31
CA MET A 433 5.62 -0.80 2.17
C MET A 433 5.87 -1.58 0.86
N PRO A 434 4.90 -2.39 0.42
CA PRO A 434 5.08 -3.22 -0.78
C PRO A 434 5.07 -2.44 -2.09
N PHE A 435 4.41 -1.27 -2.12
CA PHE A 435 4.23 -0.48 -3.34
C PHE A 435 4.46 1.00 -3.09
N ILE A 436 5.18 1.64 -4.02
CA ILE A 436 5.27 3.10 -4.17
C ILE A 436 5.41 3.44 -5.64
N ALA A 437 4.63 4.40 -6.13
CA ALA A 437 4.69 4.85 -7.52
C ALA A 437 4.38 6.34 -7.67
N ALA A 438 5.09 7.00 -8.57
CA ALA A 438 4.77 8.36 -9.02
C ALA A 438 3.98 8.31 -10.33
N HIS A 439 3.00 9.21 -10.47
CA HIS A 439 2.25 9.42 -11.69
C HIS A 439 3.22 9.68 -12.87
N PHE A 440 2.91 9.17 -14.05
CA PHE A 440 3.82 9.19 -15.20
C PHE A 440 4.35 10.60 -15.53
N ALA A 441 3.49 11.61 -15.53
CA ALA A 441 3.87 13.00 -15.81
C ALA A 441 4.77 13.63 -14.73
N HIS A 442 4.86 13.01 -13.55
CA HIS A 442 5.63 13.48 -12.39
C HIS A 442 6.83 12.59 -12.06
N ARG A 443 7.12 11.58 -12.89
CA ARG A 443 8.31 10.73 -12.73
C ARG A 443 9.58 11.55 -12.88
N ARG A 444 10.65 11.14 -12.20
CA ARG A 444 11.98 11.80 -12.19
C ARG A 444 12.01 13.21 -11.58
N LYS A 445 10.89 13.66 -11.02
CA LYS A 445 10.78 14.97 -10.35
C LYS A 445 10.87 14.87 -8.81
N GLY A 446 11.38 13.78 -8.28
CA GLY A 446 11.57 13.59 -6.83
C GLY A 446 10.31 13.25 -6.02
N MET A 447 9.16 12.96 -6.65
CA MET A 447 7.88 12.74 -5.94
C MET A 447 7.91 11.56 -4.97
N CYS A 448 8.50 10.42 -5.38
CA CYS A 448 8.67 9.28 -4.47
C CYS A 448 9.55 9.64 -3.27
N ARG A 449 10.61 10.44 -3.48
CA ARG A 449 11.48 10.88 -2.37
C ARG A 449 10.75 11.81 -1.41
N LYS A 450 9.93 12.75 -1.93
CA LYS A 450 9.11 13.65 -1.12
C LYS A 450 8.14 12.86 -0.23
N LEU A 451 7.42 11.90 -0.83
CA LEU A 451 6.49 11.05 -0.10
C LEU A 451 7.22 10.15 0.91
N MET A 452 8.38 9.57 0.55
CA MET A 452 9.20 8.76 1.47
C MET A 452 9.63 9.53 2.71
N ILE A 453 10.09 10.78 2.55
CA ILE A 453 10.49 11.63 3.69
C ILE A 453 9.29 11.88 4.62
N ALA A 454 8.12 12.17 4.07
CA ALA A 454 6.90 12.36 4.85
C ALA A 454 6.49 11.09 5.61
N ILE A 455 6.54 9.93 4.93
CA ILE A 455 6.27 8.61 5.53
C ILE A 455 7.27 8.33 6.65
N GLU A 456 8.57 8.44 6.41
CA GLU A 456 9.62 8.16 7.41
C GLU A 456 9.47 9.06 8.64
N SER A 457 9.22 10.36 8.45
CA SER A 457 8.96 11.29 9.55
C SER A 457 7.75 10.86 10.39
N THR A 458 6.69 10.42 9.74
CA THR A 458 5.49 9.92 10.41
C THR A 458 5.73 8.62 11.16
N LEU A 459 6.49 7.69 10.58
CA LEU A 459 6.86 6.43 11.23
C LEU A 459 7.75 6.68 12.45
N CYS A 460 8.67 7.64 12.39
CA CYS A 460 9.45 8.08 13.56
C CYS A 460 8.53 8.69 14.64
N TYR A 461 7.54 9.52 14.28
CA TYR A 461 6.54 10.06 15.22
C TYR A 461 5.73 8.94 15.91
N LEU A 462 5.47 7.84 15.21
CA LEU A 462 4.81 6.64 15.76
C LEU A 462 5.76 5.75 16.57
N ASN A 463 7.05 6.08 16.64
CA ASN A 463 8.11 5.27 17.24
C ASN A 463 8.23 3.88 16.59
N ILE A 464 8.15 3.82 15.27
CA ILE A 464 8.36 2.59 14.50
C ILE A 464 9.86 2.37 14.28
N GLU A 465 10.34 1.15 14.57
CA GLU A 465 11.76 0.82 14.49
C GLU A 465 12.24 0.57 13.06
N LYS A 466 11.48 -0.21 12.26
CA LYS A 466 11.94 -0.74 10.97
C LYS A 466 10.87 -0.63 9.88
N LEU A 467 11.30 -0.20 8.69
CA LEU A 467 10.52 -0.24 7.45
C LEU A 467 11.03 -1.36 6.55
N ILE A 468 10.14 -2.28 6.15
CA ILE A 468 10.42 -3.43 5.30
C ILE A 468 9.79 -3.22 3.92
N ILE A 469 10.52 -3.55 2.87
CA ILE A 469 10.02 -3.53 1.49
C ILE A 469 10.38 -4.82 0.76
N PRO A 470 9.49 -5.36 -0.11
CA PRO A 470 9.88 -6.30 -1.14
C PRO A 470 10.43 -5.53 -2.34
N SER A 471 11.62 -5.87 -2.80
CA SER A 471 12.27 -5.25 -3.96
C SER A 471 12.52 -6.29 -5.04
N THR A 472 12.32 -5.92 -6.30
CA THR A 472 12.84 -6.74 -7.39
C THR A 472 14.37 -6.69 -7.38
N PRO A 473 15.09 -7.76 -7.81
CA PRO A 473 16.54 -7.80 -7.81
C PRO A 473 17.17 -6.59 -8.53
N GLU A 474 16.56 -6.15 -9.64
CA GLU A 474 17.06 -5.04 -10.46
C GLU A 474 16.97 -3.69 -9.75
N LYS A 475 16.04 -3.53 -8.80
CA LYS A 475 15.86 -2.27 -8.06
C LYS A 475 16.53 -2.24 -6.69
N THR A 476 17.05 -3.36 -6.23
CA THR A 476 17.69 -3.49 -4.92
C THR A 476 18.80 -2.46 -4.70
N GLU A 477 19.71 -2.29 -5.65
CA GLU A 477 20.80 -1.33 -5.54
C GLU A 477 20.30 0.13 -5.57
N SER A 478 19.23 0.42 -6.29
CA SER A 478 18.61 1.75 -6.26
C SER A 478 18.01 2.07 -4.88
N TRP A 479 17.33 1.10 -4.25
CA TRP A 479 16.81 1.25 -2.89
C TRP A 479 17.91 1.47 -1.85
N LYS A 480 19.01 0.72 -1.97
CA LYS A 480 20.19 0.90 -1.09
C LYS A 480 20.79 2.30 -1.24
N LYS A 481 21.14 2.70 -2.46
CA LYS A 481 21.88 3.95 -2.73
C LYS A 481 21.04 5.21 -2.53
N LYS A 482 19.77 5.20 -2.98
CA LYS A 482 18.93 6.42 -2.98
C LYS A 482 18.13 6.62 -1.69
N TYR A 483 17.75 5.52 -1.03
CA TYR A 483 16.82 5.57 0.11
C TYR A 483 17.41 5.00 1.40
N GLY A 484 18.63 4.46 1.38
CA GLY A 484 19.31 3.98 2.57
C GLY A 484 18.80 2.64 3.12
N PHE A 485 18.18 1.81 2.27
CA PHE A 485 17.81 0.46 2.66
C PHE A 485 19.02 -0.46 2.70
N GLY A 486 18.98 -1.48 3.55
CA GLY A 486 19.93 -2.57 3.63
C GLY A 486 19.28 -3.93 3.40
N VAL A 487 20.09 -4.98 3.32
CA VAL A 487 19.58 -6.36 3.39
C VAL A 487 19.08 -6.64 4.80
N LEU A 488 18.16 -7.60 4.94
CA LEU A 488 17.70 -8.02 6.27
C LEU A 488 18.88 -8.59 7.09
N ASP A 489 18.98 -8.15 8.34
CA ASP A 489 19.79 -8.85 9.34
C ASP A 489 19.10 -10.13 9.83
N ASP A 490 19.85 -11.01 10.50
CA ASP A 490 19.31 -12.31 10.92
C ASP A 490 18.27 -12.18 12.04
N GLU A 491 18.35 -11.14 12.85
CA GLU A 491 17.33 -10.85 13.86
C GLU A 491 16.01 -10.46 13.21
N THR A 492 16.03 -9.55 12.24
CA THR A 492 14.82 -9.15 11.50
C THR A 492 14.23 -10.31 10.71
N LYS A 493 15.06 -11.20 10.12
CA LYS A 493 14.55 -12.42 9.46
C LYS A 493 13.75 -13.29 10.43
N LYS A 494 14.27 -13.53 11.64
CA LYS A 494 13.57 -14.28 12.69
C LYS A 494 12.30 -13.58 13.17
N GLN A 495 12.34 -12.24 13.32
CA GLN A 495 11.17 -11.45 13.70
C GLN A 495 10.07 -11.57 12.66
N LEU A 496 10.40 -11.53 11.35
CA LEU A 496 9.43 -11.57 10.24
C LEU A 496 8.60 -12.86 10.18
N ILE A 497 9.03 -13.95 10.80
CA ILE A 497 8.23 -15.17 10.96
C ILE A 497 6.90 -14.87 11.68
N ASN A 498 6.89 -13.88 12.55
CA ASN A 498 5.73 -13.45 13.33
C ASN A 498 4.84 -12.40 12.63
N TYR A 499 5.16 -12.01 11.39
CA TYR A 499 4.43 -10.97 10.67
C TYR A 499 3.95 -11.45 9.31
N ASN A 500 2.66 -11.23 9.02
CA ASN A 500 2.12 -11.46 7.69
C ASN A 500 2.52 -10.31 6.78
N THR A 501 3.75 -10.30 6.29
CA THR A 501 4.24 -9.30 5.34
C THR A 501 4.06 -9.78 3.91
N LEU A 502 3.55 -8.90 3.05
CA LEU A 502 3.35 -9.20 1.64
C LEU A 502 4.69 -9.52 0.97
N MET A 503 4.72 -10.64 0.28
CA MET A 503 5.90 -11.12 -0.45
C MET A 503 5.51 -11.55 -1.86
N PHE A 504 6.46 -11.44 -2.77
CA PHE A 504 6.33 -11.86 -4.17
C PHE A 504 7.43 -12.86 -4.51
N HIS A 505 7.11 -13.75 -5.42
CA HIS A 505 8.10 -14.66 -5.99
C HIS A 505 9.27 -13.85 -6.59
N ASP A 506 10.51 -14.25 -6.34
CA ASP A 506 11.75 -13.59 -6.78
C ASP A 506 12.04 -12.20 -6.18
N ALA A 507 11.20 -11.70 -5.25
CA ALA A 507 11.51 -10.46 -4.56
C ALA A 507 12.53 -10.68 -3.44
N VAL A 508 13.37 -9.65 -3.22
CA VAL A 508 14.32 -9.56 -2.11
C VAL A 508 13.74 -8.62 -1.06
N ARG A 509 13.66 -9.08 0.20
CA ARG A 509 13.29 -8.17 1.29
C ARG A 509 14.45 -7.27 1.67
N LEU A 510 14.16 -5.98 1.78
CA LEU A 510 15.10 -4.98 2.28
C LEU A 510 14.51 -4.33 3.52
N GLN A 511 15.38 -3.84 4.41
CA GLN A 511 15.01 -3.12 5.61
C GLN A 511 15.64 -1.74 5.66
N LYS A 512 14.97 -0.82 6.33
CA LYS A 512 15.51 0.46 6.75
C LYS A 512 15.24 0.65 8.24
N ILE A 513 16.31 0.87 9.01
CA ILE A 513 16.20 1.23 10.43
C ILE A 513 15.79 2.69 10.50
N LEU A 514 14.72 2.99 11.23
CA LEU A 514 14.14 4.33 11.39
C LEU A 514 14.54 4.94 12.72
N LEU A 515 14.59 4.10 13.76
CA LEU A 515 15.04 4.47 15.10
C LEU A 515 16.22 3.57 15.44
N PRO A 516 17.32 4.14 15.96
CA PRO A 516 18.51 3.39 16.34
C PRO A 516 18.28 2.47 17.55
#